data_a465fa435e7100e9199f60b61e4079e4
#
_entry.id   a465fa435e7100e9199f60b61e4079e4
#
_cell.length_a   1.000
_cell.length_b   1.000
_cell.length_c   1.000
_cell.angle_alpha   90.00
_cell.angle_beta   90.00
_cell.angle_gamma   90.00
#
_symmetry.space_group_name_H-M   'P 1'
#
loop_
_entity.id
_entity.type
_entity.pdbx_description
1 polymer ?
#
loop_
_entity_poly.entity_id
_entity_poly.type
_entity_poly.pdbx_seq_one_letter_code
_entity_poly.pdbx_strand_id
1 'polypeptide(L)'
;MTVKTRIAPSPTGDPHVGTAYIALFNYCFAKQHGGSFILRIEDTDQTRSAPEYEEGILRALGWLGIQWDEGPDVGGPSGPYRQSERAEIYREHAEILLQKGAAYRCFCTSERLTALREEQRAAKSSFQGYDGHCRDLTPEEVAAQLDTG
;
A
#
# COMPACT_ATOMS: atom_id res chain seq x y z
N MET A 1 0.49 -4.01 -25.59
CA MET A 1 0.09 -3.91 -24.17
C MET A 1 -0.84 -2.73 -24.05
N THR A 2 -1.99 -2.89 -23.38
CA THR A 2 -2.89 -1.77 -23.08
C THR A 2 -2.34 -1.01 -21.88
N VAL A 3 -2.22 0.30 -21.97
CA VAL A 3 -1.75 1.15 -20.86
C VAL A 3 -2.79 1.16 -19.75
N LYS A 4 -2.37 0.89 -18.51
CA LYS A 4 -3.17 1.11 -17.31
C LYS A 4 -2.40 2.00 -16.34
N THR A 5 -3.01 3.09 -15.92
CA THR A 5 -2.47 3.95 -14.86
C THR A 5 -3.38 3.92 -13.63
N ARG A 6 -2.85 4.30 -12.49
CA ARG A 6 -3.58 4.24 -11.23
C ARG A 6 -3.25 5.43 -10.33
N ILE A 7 -4.26 5.98 -9.69
CA ILE A 7 -4.09 6.77 -8.47
C ILE A 7 -4.51 5.94 -7.25
N ALA A 8 -3.85 6.18 -6.12
CA ALA A 8 -4.06 5.44 -4.88
C ALA A 8 -4.12 6.37 -3.66
N PRO A 9 -5.18 7.18 -3.52
CA PRO A 9 -5.32 8.06 -2.37
C PRO A 9 -5.69 7.27 -1.11
N SER A 10 -5.18 7.74 0.04
CA SER A 10 -5.57 7.23 1.35
C SER A 10 -6.71 8.10 1.91
N PRO A 11 -7.84 7.51 2.38
CA PRO A 11 -8.99 8.24 2.90
C PRO A 11 -8.78 8.59 4.39
N THR A 12 -7.69 9.30 4.71
CA THR A 12 -7.27 9.64 6.09
C THR A 12 -7.44 11.13 6.42
N GLY A 13 -8.11 11.87 5.55
CA GLY A 13 -8.37 13.29 5.64
C GLY A 13 -8.91 13.84 4.32
N ASP A 14 -9.19 15.14 4.30
CA ASP A 14 -9.66 15.80 3.09
C ASP A 14 -8.64 15.71 1.94
N PRO A 15 -9.10 15.51 0.69
CA PRO A 15 -8.22 15.48 -0.46
C PRO A 15 -7.53 16.83 -0.66
N HIS A 16 -6.23 16.81 -0.93
CA HIS A 16 -5.45 18.01 -1.20
C HIS A 16 -5.03 18.11 -2.68
N VAL A 17 -4.51 19.26 -3.08
CA VAL A 17 -4.11 19.52 -4.47
C VAL A 17 -3.13 18.49 -5.04
N GLY A 18 -2.29 17.85 -4.22
CA GLY A 18 -1.39 16.78 -4.64
C GLY A 18 -2.14 15.56 -5.17
N THR A 19 -3.27 15.20 -4.56
CA THR A 19 -4.13 14.11 -5.07
C THR A 19 -4.66 14.46 -6.47
N ALA A 20 -5.16 15.66 -6.65
CA ALA A 20 -5.64 16.15 -7.93
C ALA A 20 -4.54 16.17 -9.01
N TYR A 21 -3.35 16.67 -8.66
CA TYR A 21 -2.20 16.76 -9.54
C TYR A 21 -1.77 15.35 -10.05
N ILE A 22 -1.56 14.41 -9.16
CA ILE A 22 -1.17 13.05 -9.52
C ILE A 22 -2.28 12.35 -10.33
N ALA A 23 -3.55 12.55 -9.95
CA ALA A 23 -4.69 12.00 -10.70
C ALA A 23 -4.71 12.52 -12.13
N LEU A 24 -4.55 13.83 -12.34
CA LEU A 24 -4.59 14.46 -13.66
C LEU A 24 -3.50 13.91 -14.59
N PHE A 25 -2.26 13.77 -14.12
CA PHE A 25 -1.19 13.21 -14.93
C PHE A 25 -1.44 11.75 -15.33
N ASN A 26 -1.88 10.93 -14.39
CA ASN A 26 -2.20 9.54 -14.66
C ASN A 26 -3.39 9.40 -15.64
N TYR A 27 -4.41 10.23 -15.44
CA TYR A 27 -5.58 10.28 -16.30
C TYR A 27 -5.22 10.68 -17.75
N CYS A 28 -4.51 11.80 -17.91
CA CYS A 28 -4.10 12.29 -19.22
C CYS A 28 -3.20 11.28 -19.94
N PHE A 29 -2.25 10.66 -19.25
CA PHE A 29 -1.39 9.64 -19.82
C PHE A 29 -2.19 8.41 -20.30
N ALA A 30 -3.10 7.90 -19.48
CA ALA A 30 -3.96 6.78 -19.87
C ALA A 30 -4.78 7.13 -21.11
N LYS A 31 -5.48 8.28 -21.10
CA LYS A 31 -6.36 8.68 -22.21
C LYS A 31 -5.58 8.96 -23.49
N GLN A 32 -4.41 9.57 -23.42
CA GLN A 32 -3.52 9.80 -24.58
C GLN A 32 -3.14 8.51 -25.28
N HIS A 33 -2.99 7.41 -24.51
CA HIS A 33 -2.56 6.12 -25.05
C HIS A 33 -3.73 5.12 -25.26
N GLY A 34 -4.99 5.58 -25.23
CA GLY A 34 -6.16 4.72 -25.36
C GLY A 34 -6.25 3.66 -24.27
N GLY A 35 -5.70 3.96 -23.10
CA GLY A 35 -5.64 3.08 -21.95
C GLY A 35 -6.72 3.35 -20.89
N SER A 36 -6.59 2.69 -19.73
CA SER A 36 -7.52 2.79 -18.60
C SER A 36 -6.87 3.53 -17.42
N PHE A 37 -7.66 4.37 -16.77
CA PHE A 37 -7.30 5.02 -15.50
C PHE A 37 -8.07 4.39 -14.35
N ILE A 38 -7.36 3.95 -13.31
CA ILE A 38 -7.90 3.21 -12.16
C ILE A 38 -7.84 4.08 -10.92
N LEU A 39 -8.94 4.12 -10.16
CA LEU A 39 -8.96 4.62 -8.80
C LEU A 39 -8.93 3.45 -7.81
N ARG A 40 -7.93 3.41 -6.92
CA ARG A 40 -7.86 2.44 -5.82
C ARG A 40 -7.66 3.17 -4.50
N ILE A 41 -8.52 2.92 -3.56
CA ILE A 41 -8.46 3.50 -2.22
C ILE A 41 -7.44 2.71 -1.38
N GLU A 42 -6.49 3.42 -0.76
CA GLU A 42 -5.51 2.82 0.15
C GLU A 42 -5.87 3.10 1.61
N ASP A 43 -6.82 2.32 2.11
CA ASP A 43 -7.41 2.37 3.43
C ASP A 43 -6.69 1.46 4.44
N THR A 44 -5.36 1.33 4.33
CA THR A 44 -4.55 0.48 5.22
C THR A 44 -4.49 0.98 6.64
N ASP A 45 -4.58 2.29 6.86
CA ASP A 45 -4.66 2.89 8.19
C ASP A 45 -6.11 2.91 8.67
N GLN A 46 -6.56 1.79 9.22
CA GLN A 46 -7.93 1.59 9.70
C GLN A 46 -8.33 2.57 10.83
N THR A 47 -7.37 3.17 11.52
CA THR A 47 -7.65 4.10 12.63
C THR A 47 -7.96 5.51 12.14
N ARG A 48 -7.47 5.89 10.97
CA ARG A 48 -7.67 7.23 10.38
C ARG A 48 -8.53 7.21 9.13
N SER A 49 -8.73 6.04 8.51
CA SER A 49 -9.59 5.91 7.33
C SER A 49 -11.05 6.02 7.71
N ALA A 50 -11.80 6.83 6.95
CA ALA A 50 -13.21 7.01 7.17
C ALA A 50 -13.98 7.14 5.83
N PRO A 51 -15.23 6.63 5.76
CA PRO A 51 -16.05 6.67 4.55
C PRO A 51 -16.23 8.08 3.99
N GLU A 52 -16.40 9.07 4.84
CA GLU A 52 -16.56 10.49 4.44
C GLU A 52 -15.35 11.05 3.69
N TYR A 53 -14.14 10.58 4.00
CA TYR A 53 -12.93 10.96 3.26
C TYR A 53 -12.84 10.26 1.90
N GLU A 54 -13.28 9.00 1.81
CA GLU A 54 -13.42 8.31 0.52
C GLU A 54 -14.41 9.04 -0.38
N GLU A 55 -15.59 9.37 0.14
CA GLU A 55 -16.58 10.19 -0.60
C GLU A 55 -16.03 11.57 -1.00
N GLY A 56 -15.23 12.18 -0.14
CA GLY A 56 -14.52 13.42 -0.41
C GLY A 56 -13.57 13.31 -1.61
N ILE A 57 -12.82 12.20 -1.70
CA ILE A 57 -11.94 11.91 -2.83
C ILE A 57 -12.72 11.74 -4.13
N LEU A 58 -13.79 10.92 -4.13
CA LEU A 58 -14.64 10.69 -5.29
C LEU A 58 -15.26 12.01 -5.80
N ARG A 59 -15.80 12.81 -4.89
CA ARG A 59 -16.41 14.09 -5.18
C ARG A 59 -15.39 15.09 -5.74
N ALA A 60 -14.19 15.18 -5.16
CA ALA A 60 -13.15 16.10 -5.61
C ALA A 60 -12.66 15.76 -7.02
N LEU A 61 -12.41 14.47 -7.30
CA LEU A 61 -12.00 14.01 -8.63
C LEU A 61 -13.11 14.23 -9.67
N GLY A 62 -14.37 13.93 -9.31
CA GLY A 62 -15.53 14.19 -10.17
C GLY A 62 -15.71 15.69 -10.48
N TRP A 63 -15.52 16.57 -9.49
CA TRP A 63 -15.57 18.03 -9.69
C TRP A 63 -14.51 18.54 -10.68
N LEU A 64 -13.32 17.89 -10.70
CA LEU A 64 -12.25 18.18 -11.66
C LEU A 64 -12.51 17.59 -13.06
N GLY A 65 -13.62 16.87 -13.25
CA GLY A 65 -13.92 16.16 -14.50
C GLY A 65 -13.05 14.94 -14.77
N ILE A 66 -12.33 14.45 -13.75
CA ILE A 66 -11.51 13.24 -13.85
C ILE A 66 -12.41 12.02 -13.61
N GLN A 67 -12.59 11.22 -14.66
CA GLN A 67 -13.37 9.98 -14.62
C GLN A 67 -12.44 8.78 -14.67
N TRP A 68 -12.69 7.79 -13.81
CA TRP A 68 -11.94 6.53 -13.79
C TRP A 68 -12.74 5.42 -14.49
N ASP A 69 -12.01 4.55 -15.17
CA ASP A 69 -12.58 3.43 -15.90
C ASP A 69 -12.81 2.21 -15.00
N GLU A 70 -12.04 2.13 -13.90
CA GLU A 70 -12.15 1.09 -12.87
C GLU A 70 -12.01 1.73 -11.47
N GLY A 71 -12.81 1.31 -10.49
CA GLY A 71 -12.76 1.89 -9.15
C GLY A 71 -13.75 1.27 -8.16
N PRO A 72 -13.79 1.76 -6.91
CA PRO A 72 -14.61 1.18 -5.83
C PRO A 72 -16.12 1.30 -6.07
N ASP A 73 -16.54 2.26 -6.88
CA ASP A 73 -17.94 2.58 -7.20
C ASP A 73 -18.38 2.04 -8.58
N VAL A 74 -17.45 1.98 -9.53
CA VAL A 74 -17.75 1.52 -10.90
C VAL A 74 -17.36 0.06 -11.16
N GLY A 75 -16.58 -0.54 -10.27
CA GLY A 75 -16.07 -1.90 -10.45
C GLY A 75 -15.00 -2.01 -11.53
N GLY A 76 -14.86 -3.21 -12.11
CA GLY A 76 -13.94 -3.52 -13.21
C GLY A 76 -13.11 -4.80 -12.98
N PRO A 77 -12.28 -5.19 -13.97
CA PRO A 77 -11.57 -6.47 -13.94
C PRO A 77 -10.34 -6.52 -13.02
N SER A 78 -9.87 -5.37 -12.50
CA SER A 78 -8.65 -5.29 -11.66
C SER A 78 -8.95 -5.20 -10.16
N GLY A 79 -10.21 -5.45 -9.76
CA GLY A 79 -10.65 -5.41 -8.35
C GLY A 79 -9.95 -6.45 -7.44
N PRO A 80 -10.19 -6.33 -6.13
CA PRO A 80 -10.90 -5.25 -5.39
C PRO A 80 -10.18 -3.90 -5.44
N TYR A 81 -10.95 -2.82 -5.25
CA TYR A 81 -10.43 -1.44 -5.37
C TYR A 81 -10.25 -0.72 -4.02
N ARG A 82 -10.46 -1.40 -2.92
CA ARG A 82 -10.01 -0.98 -1.59
C ARG A 82 -8.87 -1.89 -1.14
N GLN A 83 -7.83 -1.30 -0.58
CA GLN A 83 -6.64 -2.04 -0.16
C GLN A 83 -6.97 -3.07 0.93
N SER A 84 -7.87 -2.73 1.87
CA SER A 84 -8.35 -3.61 2.94
C SER A 84 -9.02 -4.90 2.42
N GLU A 85 -9.60 -4.87 1.23
CA GLU A 85 -10.29 -6.01 0.62
C GLU A 85 -9.33 -6.97 -0.13
N ARG A 86 -8.01 -6.69 -0.14
CA ARG A 86 -7.00 -7.42 -0.93
C ARG A 86 -6.15 -8.38 -0.11
N ALA A 87 -6.52 -8.65 1.14
CA ALA A 87 -5.70 -9.45 2.06
C ALA A 87 -5.35 -10.85 1.52
N GLU A 88 -6.30 -11.54 0.87
CA GLU A 88 -6.06 -12.86 0.29
C GLU A 88 -5.02 -12.82 -0.85
N ILE A 89 -5.12 -11.83 -1.73
CA ILE A 89 -4.16 -11.63 -2.82
C ILE A 89 -2.75 -11.41 -2.26
N TYR A 90 -2.63 -10.60 -1.22
CA TYR A 90 -1.33 -10.33 -0.59
C TYR A 90 -0.77 -11.53 0.13
N ARG A 91 -1.61 -12.32 0.80
CA ARG A 91 -1.21 -13.56 1.47
C ARG A 91 -0.64 -14.56 0.46
N GLU A 92 -1.36 -14.81 -0.63
CA GLU A 92 -0.90 -15.70 -1.71
C GLU A 92 0.48 -15.26 -2.25
N HIS A 93 0.62 -13.98 -2.58
CA HIS A 93 1.87 -13.48 -3.14
C HIS A 93 3.02 -13.44 -2.12
N ALA A 94 2.73 -13.19 -0.84
CA ALA A 94 3.70 -13.27 0.23
C ALA A 94 4.25 -14.71 0.39
N GLU A 95 3.38 -15.70 0.34
CA GLU A 95 3.81 -17.11 0.39
C GLU A 95 4.67 -17.49 -0.83
N ILE A 96 4.33 -17.02 -2.03
CA ILE A 96 5.16 -17.22 -3.23
C ILE A 96 6.56 -16.60 -3.04
N LEU A 97 6.65 -15.41 -2.46
CA LEU A 97 7.92 -14.74 -2.21
C LEU A 97 8.75 -15.49 -1.16
N LEU A 98 8.13 -15.99 -0.10
CA LEU A 98 8.78 -16.82 0.92
C LEU A 98 9.34 -18.10 0.31
N GLN A 99 8.55 -18.82 -0.49
CA GLN A 99 8.96 -20.04 -1.18
C GLN A 99 10.15 -19.83 -2.13
N LYS A 100 10.21 -18.65 -2.77
CA LYS A 100 11.33 -18.27 -3.65
C LYS A 100 12.54 -17.72 -2.92
N GLY A 101 12.53 -17.62 -1.60
CA GLY A 101 13.58 -16.97 -0.82
C GLY A 101 13.73 -15.46 -1.10
N ALA A 102 12.73 -14.83 -1.73
CA ALA A 102 12.72 -13.40 -2.03
C ALA A 102 12.13 -12.55 -0.89
N ALA A 103 11.56 -13.20 0.13
CA ALA A 103 11.11 -12.61 1.38
C ALA A 103 11.48 -13.52 2.55
N TYR A 104 11.46 -12.98 3.76
CA TYR A 104 11.66 -13.72 5.00
C TYR A 104 10.66 -13.25 6.06
N ARG A 105 10.38 -14.13 7.03
CA ARG A 105 9.48 -13.80 8.14
C ARG A 105 10.20 -12.94 9.17
N CYS A 106 9.51 -11.92 9.68
CA CYS A 106 10.06 -11.03 10.70
C CYS A 106 9.18 -11.10 11.96
N PHE A 107 9.79 -11.41 13.08
CA PHE A 107 9.18 -11.56 14.41
C PHE A 107 9.51 -10.38 15.35
N CYS A 108 10.04 -9.29 14.82
CA CYS A 108 10.39 -8.13 15.64
C CYS A 108 9.13 -7.43 16.15
N THR A 109 9.07 -7.19 17.46
CA THR A 109 7.99 -6.42 18.07
C THR A 109 8.12 -4.91 17.77
N SER A 110 7.03 -4.18 17.95
CA SER A 110 6.99 -2.72 17.80
C SER A 110 7.97 -2.02 18.74
N GLU A 111 8.10 -2.55 19.98
CA GLU A 111 8.99 -2.03 21.01
C GLU A 111 10.45 -2.15 20.60
N ARG A 112 10.84 -3.35 20.08
CA ARG A 112 12.19 -3.57 19.55
C ARG A 112 12.51 -2.60 18.41
N LEU A 113 11.60 -2.45 17.46
CA LEU A 113 11.81 -1.56 16.32
C LEU A 113 11.87 -0.08 16.73
N THR A 114 11.15 0.31 17.78
CA THR A 114 11.21 1.66 18.35
C THR A 114 12.56 1.89 19.03
N ALA A 115 13.01 0.97 19.89
CA ALA A 115 14.31 1.05 20.54
C ALA A 115 15.46 1.12 19.52
N LEU A 116 15.43 0.32 18.47
CA LEU A 116 16.41 0.37 17.37
C LEU A 116 16.49 1.75 16.72
N ARG A 117 15.34 2.37 16.44
CA ARG A 117 15.30 3.72 15.84
C ARG A 117 15.86 4.79 16.78
N GLU A 118 15.59 4.70 18.07
CA GLU A 118 16.10 5.61 19.08
C GLU A 118 17.62 5.48 19.23
N GLU A 119 18.14 4.26 19.28
CA GLU A 119 19.56 3.98 19.30
C GLU A 119 20.28 4.55 18.07
N GLN A 120 19.76 4.27 16.88
CA GLN A 120 20.31 4.79 15.61
C GLN A 120 20.31 6.32 15.56
N ARG A 121 19.29 6.99 16.11
CA ARG A 121 19.23 8.44 16.21
C ARG A 121 20.26 8.99 17.20
N ALA A 122 20.36 8.36 18.38
CA ALA A 122 21.31 8.77 19.41
C ALA A 122 22.76 8.61 18.93
N ALA A 123 23.07 7.53 18.24
CA ALA A 123 24.37 7.26 17.63
C ALA A 123 24.65 8.11 16.36
N LYS A 124 23.69 8.91 15.88
CA LYS A 124 23.76 9.63 14.59
C LYS A 124 24.19 8.70 13.45
N SER A 125 23.69 7.46 13.45
CA SER A 125 24.03 6.47 12.45
C SER A 125 23.74 6.99 11.03
N SER A 126 24.67 6.73 10.12
CA SER A 126 24.48 7.01 8.67
C SER A 126 23.39 6.14 8.04
N PHE A 127 23.11 4.98 8.63
CA PHE A 127 22.00 4.12 8.27
C PHE A 127 20.91 4.18 9.33
N GLN A 128 19.69 4.55 8.92
CA GLN A 128 18.52 4.53 9.78
C GLN A 128 17.46 3.64 9.12
N GLY A 129 17.17 2.50 9.74
CA GLY A 129 16.21 1.53 9.22
C GLY A 129 16.29 0.19 9.93
N TYR A 130 15.57 -0.77 9.39
CA TYR A 130 15.58 -2.13 9.91
C TYR A 130 16.95 -2.81 9.73
N ASP A 131 17.46 -3.40 10.80
CA ASP A 131 18.79 -4.01 10.87
C ASP A 131 18.90 -5.40 10.23
N GLY A 132 17.80 -5.95 9.74
CA GLY A 132 17.78 -7.28 9.13
C GLY A 132 17.79 -8.43 10.14
N HIS A 133 17.54 -8.17 11.42
CA HIS A 133 17.65 -9.14 12.54
C HIS A 133 17.05 -10.53 12.25
N CYS A 134 15.92 -10.60 11.56
CA CYS A 134 15.27 -11.89 11.26
C CYS A 134 15.64 -12.46 9.89
N ARG A 135 16.54 -11.81 9.14
CA ARG A 135 16.86 -12.23 7.76
C ARG A 135 17.56 -13.56 7.69
N ASP A 136 18.46 -13.81 8.65
CA ASP A 136 19.37 -14.96 8.66
C ASP A 136 18.93 -16.04 9.64
N LEU A 137 17.65 -16.01 10.10
CA LEU A 137 17.09 -17.07 10.93
C LEU A 137 17.04 -18.39 10.16
N THR A 138 17.44 -19.47 10.84
CA THR A 138 17.34 -20.82 10.30
C THR A 138 15.88 -21.29 10.20
N PRO A 139 15.56 -22.29 9.37
CA PRO A 139 14.21 -22.85 9.31
C PRO A 139 13.68 -23.34 10.68
N GLU A 140 14.55 -23.89 11.52
CA GLU A 140 14.23 -24.37 12.88
C GLU A 140 13.85 -23.20 13.80
N GLU A 141 14.61 -22.09 13.73
CA GLU A 141 14.32 -20.88 14.51
C GLU A 141 13.02 -20.22 14.05
N VAL A 142 12.77 -20.19 12.74
CA VAL A 142 11.50 -19.69 12.19
C VAL A 142 10.33 -20.55 12.67
N ALA A 143 10.45 -21.87 12.64
CA ALA A 143 9.42 -22.79 13.13
C ALA A 143 9.12 -22.55 14.62
N ALA A 144 10.16 -22.44 15.44
CA ALA A 144 10.00 -22.17 16.88
C ALA A 144 9.31 -20.83 17.16
N GLN A 145 9.57 -19.80 16.37
CA GLN A 145 8.90 -18.50 16.50
C GLN A 145 7.41 -18.58 16.08
N LEU A 146 7.09 -19.36 15.07
CA LEU A 146 5.70 -19.55 14.61
C LEU A 146 4.85 -20.32 15.63
N ASP A 147 5.48 -21.24 16.39
CA ASP A 147 4.79 -22.03 17.43
C ASP A 147 4.50 -21.21 18.71
N THR A 148 5.18 -20.10 18.91
CA THR A 148 5.02 -19.24 20.10
C THR A 148 4.08 -18.04 19.90
N GLY A 149 3.67 -17.73 18.72
CA GLY A 149 2.87 -16.56 18.39
C GLY A 149 1.70 -16.83 17.56
#